data_94753bb76bf6261d540d705712255c76
#
_entry.id   94753bb76bf6261d540d705712255c76
#
_cell.length_a   1.000
_cell.length_b   1.000
_cell.length_c   1.000
_cell.angle_alpha   90.00
_cell.angle_beta   90.00
_cell.angle_gamma   90.00
#
_symmetry.space_group_name_H-M   'P 1'
#
loop_
_entity.id
_entity.type
_entity.pdbx_description
1 polymer ?
#
loop_
_entity_poly.entity_id
_entity_poly.type
_entity_poly.pdbx_seq_one_letter_code
_entity_poly.pdbx_strand_id
1 'polypeptide(L)'
;MIALCGSWCHNTRAMTPSLTKYAKENGIDTIYTYDFNLDDNENGNTFIRMSDGSENAGVNYNYMYGEVVKQYLTNIDDWIEFPSTTERAISYTNAKGETETVGRIQQPIAFIYNKDNTTNYSDKEDNADKYPVMYAFEQMVERDKDGLYTKEYDEEGNEVTDKNGDPVKHYCTKKYNAQMKKMFDFINDNNIEFTEYSKEDFVRENYPALKDAEKVNIKTVTYRQFAWLLQQDGNAIYMVGGPYDEATQNEIADVNAKAVKNDVNVYLWDPYVDGKISEDDWGYKNTGDIMKSDSINFMYTTLIENSLTNLTTEEFENGADGASLTYKNDAGEEKTVPVIKSPFVFSFNKDATDEDGISAPITAYSEKADTLDAVFSAYADGITK
;
A
#
# COMPACT_ATOMS: atom_id res chain seq x y z
N MET A 1 12.00 -7.68 9.22
CA MET A 1 11.59 -8.60 8.11
C MET A 1 10.56 -7.93 7.24
N ILE A 2 10.63 -8.11 5.95
CA ILE A 2 9.71 -7.52 4.96
C ILE A 2 9.12 -8.64 4.10
N ALA A 3 7.82 -8.53 3.79
CA ALA A 3 7.16 -9.44 2.85
C ALA A 3 6.36 -8.62 1.81
N LEU A 4 6.66 -8.84 0.55
CA LEU A 4 5.90 -8.28 -0.56
C LEU A 4 4.83 -9.29 -0.95
N CYS A 5 3.59 -9.01 -0.54
CA CYS A 5 2.51 -9.99 -0.58
C CYS A 5 1.14 -9.29 -0.59
N GLY A 6 0.13 -9.94 -1.14
CA GLY A 6 -1.24 -9.44 -1.17
C GLY A 6 -2.26 -10.52 -0.86
N SER A 7 -3.34 -10.18 -0.17
CA SER A 7 -4.40 -11.11 0.25
C SER A 7 -5.12 -11.77 -0.93
N TRP A 8 -5.17 -11.12 -2.08
CA TRP A 8 -5.69 -11.62 -3.35
C TRP A 8 -4.83 -12.76 -3.93
N CYS A 9 -3.52 -12.78 -3.63
CA CYS A 9 -2.58 -13.74 -4.18
C CYS A 9 -2.69 -15.10 -3.46
N HIS A 10 -3.02 -16.15 -4.19
CA HIS A 10 -3.13 -17.50 -3.63
C HIS A 10 -1.82 -18.04 -3.07
N ASN A 11 -0.68 -17.67 -3.66
CA ASN A 11 0.64 -18.01 -3.12
C ASN A 11 0.87 -17.35 -1.76
N THR A 12 0.46 -16.08 -1.59
CA THR A 12 0.51 -15.37 -0.31
C THR A 12 -0.32 -16.10 0.75
N ARG A 13 -1.54 -16.48 0.41
CA ARG A 13 -2.42 -17.22 1.34
C ARG A 13 -1.82 -18.57 1.75
N ALA A 14 -1.10 -19.23 0.84
CA ALA A 14 -0.39 -20.47 1.16
C ALA A 14 0.85 -20.24 2.05
N MET A 15 1.59 -19.15 1.87
CA MET A 15 2.79 -18.80 2.61
C MET A 15 2.52 -18.31 4.03
N THR A 16 1.54 -17.42 4.18
CA THR A 16 1.34 -16.63 5.41
C THR A 16 1.22 -17.44 6.69
N PRO A 17 0.47 -18.56 6.74
CA PRO A 17 0.36 -19.35 7.98
C PRO A 17 1.71 -19.89 8.47
N SER A 18 2.56 -20.36 7.56
CA SER A 18 3.89 -20.88 7.91
C SER A 18 4.85 -19.74 8.27
N LEU A 19 4.82 -18.63 7.53
CA LEU A 19 5.67 -17.48 7.79
C LEU A 19 5.40 -16.88 9.17
N THR A 20 4.13 -16.66 9.53
CA THR A 20 3.75 -16.15 10.84
C THR A 20 4.08 -17.12 11.97
N LYS A 21 3.92 -18.42 11.74
CA LYS A 21 4.31 -19.44 12.72
C LYS A 21 5.81 -19.39 13.01
N TYR A 22 6.65 -19.44 11.97
CA TYR A 22 8.10 -19.41 12.14
C TYR A 22 8.57 -18.08 12.74
N ALA A 23 8.01 -16.94 12.33
CA ALA A 23 8.33 -15.65 12.92
C ALA A 23 8.09 -15.66 14.43
N LYS A 24 6.91 -16.10 14.86
CA LYS A 24 6.55 -16.19 16.27
C LYS A 24 7.47 -17.16 17.06
N GLU A 25 7.81 -18.31 16.48
CA GLU A 25 8.71 -19.30 17.10
C GLU A 25 10.14 -18.74 17.28
N ASN A 26 10.54 -17.74 16.49
CA ASN A 26 11.85 -17.11 16.52
C ASN A 26 11.83 -15.70 17.14
N GLY A 27 10.74 -15.32 17.84
CA GLY A 27 10.66 -14.06 18.57
C GLY A 27 10.58 -12.82 17.67
N ILE A 28 10.12 -12.98 16.44
CA ILE A 28 9.90 -11.86 15.52
C ILE A 28 8.43 -11.46 15.59
N ASP A 29 8.17 -10.33 16.23
CA ASP A 29 6.81 -9.85 16.47
C ASP A 29 6.23 -9.09 15.27
N THR A 30 7.09 -8.52 14.41
CA THR A 30 6.66 -7.66 13.31
C THR A 30 7.21 -8.11 11.95
N ILE A 31 6.29 -8.31 11.00
CA ILE A 31 6.59 -8.47 9.58
C ILE A 31 5.94 -7.32 8.83
N TYR A 32 6.75 -6.46 8.21
CA TYR A 32 6.24 -5.37 7.37
C TYR A 32 5.78 -5.94 6.04
N THR A 33 4.54 -5.67 5.66
CA THR A 33 3.97 -6.17 4.40
C THR A 33 3.66 -5.04 3.45
N TYR A 34 3.92 -5.25 2.17
CA TYR A 34 3.55 -4.34 1.10
C TYR A 34 2.85 -5.09 -0.02
N ASP A 35 1.70 -4.59 -0.44
CA ASP A 35 0.93 -5.11 -1.54
C ASP A 35 1.10 -4.22 -2.77
N PHE A 36 1.60 -4.80 -3.86
CA PHE A 36 1.78 -4.07 -5.12
C PHE A 36 0.48 -3.84 -5.90
N ASN A 37 -0.60 -4.47 -5.48
CA ASN A 37 -1.86 -4.34 -6.17
C ASN A 37 -2.58 -3.06 -5.75
N LEU A 38 -2.84 -2.18 -6.70
CA LEU A 38 -3.42 -0.87 -6.45
C LEU A 38 -4.94 -0.91 -6.30
N ASP A 39 -5.62 -1.83 -6.99
CA ASP A 39 -7.07 -1.86 -7.17
C ASP A 39 -7.75 -3.16 -6.71
N ASP A 40 -7.17 -3.85 -5.75
CA ASP A 40 -7.67 -5.15 -5.26
C ASP A 40 -7.71 -6.25 -6.31
N ASN A 41 -7.00 -6.07 -7.43
CA ASN A 41 -6.91 -6.96 -8.57
C ASN A 41 -8.20 -7.02 -9.44
N GLU A 42 -9.12 -6.09 -9.31
CA GLU A 42 -10.31 -6.07 -10.16
C GLU A 42 -9.92 -5.83 -11.62
N ASN A 43 -8.99 -4.89 -11.85
CA ASN A 43 -8.47 -4.59 -13.19
C ASN A 43 -7.05 -5.13 -13.44
N GLY A 44 -6.46 -5.84 -12.48
CA GLY A 44 -5.12 -6.42 -12.59
C GLY A 44 -3.97 -5.41 -12.55
N ASN A 45 -4.23 -4.18 -12.12
CA ASN A 45 -3.24 -3.11 -12.03
C ASN A 45 -2.29 -3.31 -10.86
N THR A 46 -1.01 -3.50 -11.13
CA THR A 46 0.04 -3.59 -10.12
C THR A 46 1.20 -2.69 -10.49
N PHE A 47 1.96 -2.20 -9.52
CA PHE A 47 3.19 -1.46 -9.77
C PHE A 47 4.17 -2.20 -10.68
N ILE A 48 4.11 -3.52 -10.73
CA ILE A 48 5.00 -4.36 -11.53
C ILE A 48 4.50 -4.56 -12.97
N ARG A 49 3.21 -4.37 -13.26
CA ARG A 49 2.59 -4.82 -14.52
C ARG A 49 1.94 -3.73 -15.35
N MET A 50 1.90 -2.50 -14.91
CA MET A 50 1.15 -1.43 -15.59
C MET A 50 1.74 -0.98 -16.94
N SER A 51 2.79 -1.64 -17.45
CA SER A 51 3.41 -1.27 -18.72
C SER A 51 3.07 -2.18 -19.90
N ASP A 52 2.27 -3.23 -19.71
CA ASP A 52 2.10 -4.25 -20.77
C ASP A 52 0.84 -4.08 -21.63
N GLY A 53 0.47 -2.84 -21.94
CA GLY A 53 -0.49 -2.54 -23.01
C GLY A 53 -1.94 -2.48 -22.57
N SER A 54 -2.23 -2.31 -21.28
CA SER A 54 -3.56 -1.92 -20.82
C SER A 54 -3.93 -0.52 -21.33
N GLU A 55 -5.21 -0.20 -21.40
CA GLU A 55 -5.69 1.12 -21.84
C GLU A 55 -5.14 2.28 -21.01
N ASN A 56 -4.57 1.99 -19.84
CA ASN A 56 -3.88 2.90 -18.95
C ASN A 56 -2.36 3.03 -19.24
N ALA A 57 -1.91 2.59 -20.40
CA ALA A 57 -0.49 2.58 -20.82
C ALA A 57 0.18 3.97 -20.94
N GLY A 58 -0.51 5.05 -20.58
CA GLY A 58 0.06 6.40 -20.55
C GLY A 58 0.93 6.70 -19.33
N VAL A 59 0.93 5.86 -18.29
CA VAL A 59 1.68 6.07 -17.06
C VAL A 59 2.56 4.88 -16.74
N ASN A 60 3.83 5.18 -16.66
CA ASN A 60 4.88 4.21 -16.38
C ASN A 60 5.01 4.03 -14.85
N TYR A 61 4.07 3.31 -14.20
CA TYR A 61 4.18 3.02 -12.77
C TYR A 61 5.31 2.05 -12.44
N ASN A 62 5.84 1.37 -13.43
CA ASN A 62 7.05 0.57 -13.24
C ASN A 62 8.21 1.42 -12.74
N TYR A 63 8.19 2.74 -12.92
CA TYR A 63 9.26 3.58 -12.41
C TYR A 63 9.36 3.51 -10.88
N MET A 64 8.22 3.52 -10.14
CA MET A 64 8.24 3.44 -8.67
C MET A 64 8.82 2.10 -8.21
N TYR A 65 8.38 1.02 -8.83
CA TYR A 65 8.96 -0.29 -8.56
C TYR A 65 10.45 -0.34 -8.92
N GLY A 66 10.81 0.17 -10.11
CA GLY A 66 12.18 0.22 -10.59
C GLY A 66 13.10 1.00 -9.65
N GLU A 67 12.68 2.17 -9.22
CA GLU A 67 13.44 3.00 -8.29
C GLU A 67 13.57 2.35 -6.90
N VAL A 68 12.51 1.71 -6.38
CA VAL A 68 12.59 0.96 -5.11
C VAL A 68 13.60 -0.18 -5.21
N VAL A 69 13.56 -0.97 -6.29
CA VAL A 69 14.53 -2.05 -6.50
C VAL A 69 15.94 -1.49 -6.62
N LYS A 70 16.12 -0.45 -7.42
CA LYS A 70 17.44 0.13 -7.69
C LYS A 70 18.08 0.81 -6.49
N GLN A 71 17.27 1.47 -5.66
CA GLN A 71 17.78 2.21 -4.49
C GLN A 71 17.91 1.35 -3.24
N TYR A 72 16.98 0.44 -3.03
CA TYR A 72 16.86 -0.27 -1.76
C TYR A 72 17.06 -1.78 -1.87
N LEU A 73 16.74 -2.40 -2.99
CA LEU A 73 16.81 -3.84 -3.17
C LEU A 73 17.88 -4.23 -4.20
N THR A 74 19.01 -3.56 -4.17
CA THR A 74 20.06 -3.58 -5.20
C THR A 74 20.58 -4.97 -5.54
N ASN A 75 20.53 -5.91 -4.60
CA ASN A 75 20.96 -7.29 -4.78
C ASN A 75 19.82 -8.31 -4.71
N ILE A 76 18.57 -7.88 -4.95
CA ILE A 76 17.43 -8.80 -4.90
C ILE A 76 17.52 -9.92 -5.94
N ASP A 77 18.15 -9.65 -7.07
CA ASP A 77 18.36 -10.61 -8.16
C ASP A 77 19.24 -11.80 -7.77
N ASP A 78 20.02 -11.68 -6.68
CA ASP A 78 20.79 -12.78 -6.12
C ASP A 78 19.91 -13.87 -5.50
N TRP A 79 18.71 -13.52 -5.09
CA TRP A 79 17.79 -14.34 -4.32
C TRP A 79 16.59 -14.86 -5.11
N ILE A 80 16.36 -14.33 -6.32
CA ILE A 80 15.22 -14.68 -7.13
C ILE A 80 15.48 -15.96 -7.91
N GLU A 81 14.65 -17.00 -7.70
CA GLU A 81 14.80 -18.32 -8.30
C GLU A 81 14.03 -18.55 -9.61
N PHE A 82 13.43 -17.54 -10.21
CA PHE A 82 12.57 -17.76 -11.38
C PHE A 82 13.37 -18.14 -12.64
N PRO A 83 12.87 -19.08 -13.48
CA PRO A 83 13.70 -19.76 -14.48
C PRO A 83 14.04 -18.95 -15.74
N SER A 84 13.45 -17.79 -15.97
CA SER A 84 13.67 -17.01 -17.20
C SER A 84 14.06 -15.56 -16.89
N THR A 85 15.25 -15.17 -17.30
CA THR A 85 15.73 -13.79 -17.16
C THR A 85 14.94 -12.78 -17.99
N THR A 86 14.38 -13.19 -19.14
CA THR A 86 13.57 -12.33 -20.01
C THR A 86 12.18 -12.05 -19.44
N GLU A 87 11.59 -13.00 -18.73
CA GLU A 87 10.30 -12.82 -18.05
C GLU A 87 10.45 -12.09 -16.72
N ARG A 88 11.68 -11.94 -16.23
CA ARG A 88 12.04 -11.34 -14.96
C ARG A 88 12.57 -9.91 -15.08
N ALA A 89 12.69 -9.40 -16.27
CA ALA A 89 13.13 -8.02 -16.51
C ALA A 89 11.92 -7.10 -16.62
N ILE A 90 11.96 -6.00 -15.87
CA ILE A 90 11.04 -4.87 -16.01
C ILE A 90 11.85 -3.69 -16.50
N SER A 91 11.48 -3.18 -17.69
CA SER A 91 12.02 -1.94 -18.21
C SER A 91 11.12 -0.79 -17.79
N TYR A 92 11.72 0.29 -17.32
CA TYR A 92 11.02 1.50 -16.93
C TYR A 92 11.81 2.73 -17.36
N THR A 93 11.16 3.88 -17.43
CA THR A 93 11.81 5.15 -17.69
C THR A 93 12.10 5.84 -16.36
N ASN A 94 13.38 6.09 -16.08
CA ASN A 94 13.79 6.77 -14.84
C ASN A 94 13.52 8.28 -14.90
N ALA A 95 13.76 8.97 -13.80
CA ALA A 95 13.57 10.41 -13.67
C ALA A 95 14.34 11.26 -14.69
N LYS A 96 15.43 10.73 -15.27
CA LYS A 96 16.21 11.42 -16.28
C LYS A 96 15.71 11.16 -17.72
N GLY A 97 14.64 10.38 -17.88
CA GLY A 97 14.12 9.96 -19.17
C GLY A 97 14.91 8.82 -19.82
N GLU A 98 15.77 8.14 -19.06
CA GLU A 98 16.56 7.00 -19.53
C GLU A 98 15.81 5.70 -19.30
N THR A 99 15.89 4.77 -20.25
CA THR A 99 15.33 3.42 -20.04
C THR A 99 16.27 2.59 -19.20
N GLU A 100 15.76 2.09 -18.09
CA GLU A 100 16.46 1.20 -17.17
C GLU A 100 15.73 -0.13 -17.05
N THR A 101 16.44 -1.14 -16.54
CA THR A 101 15.90 -2.49 -16.36
C THR A 101 16.27 -3.01 -14.98
N VAL A 102 15.30 -3.58 -14.27
CA VAL A 102 15.47 -4.21 -12.96
C VAL A 102 14.83 -5.59 -12.94
N GLY A 103 15.22 -6.41 -11.98
CA GLY A 103 14.63 -7.72 -11.76
C GLY A 103 13.16 -7.63 -11.32
N ARG A 104 12.34 -8.52 -11.85
CA ARG A 104 10.93 -8.63 -11.48
C ARG A 104 10.76 -9.59 -10.31
N ILE A 105 10.33 -9.08 -9.19
CA ILE A 105 9.97 -9.87 -8.01
C ILE A 105 8.64 -10.59 -8.27
N GLN A 106 8.59 -11.87 -7.91
CA GLN A 106 7.35 -12.65 -7.90
C GLN A 106 6.73 -12.59 -6.50
N GLN A 107 5.47 -12.23 -6.40
CA GLN A 107 4.75 -12.30 -5.13
C GLN A 107 4.26 -13.72 -4.82
N PRO A 108 4.31 -14.14 -3.56
CA PRO A 108 4.95 -13.46 -2.43
C PRO A 108 6.46 -13.71 -2.37
N ILE A 109 7.16 -12.71 -1.90
CA ILE A 109 8.56 -12.83 -1.50
C ILE A 109 8.70 -12.33 -0.06
N ALA A 110 9.48 -13.02 0.76
CA ALA A 110 9.86 -12.55 2.09
C ALA A 110 11.37 -12.43 2.18
N PHE A 111 11.86 -11.38 2.84
CA PHE A 111 13.28 -11.12 2.94
C PHE A 111 13.69 -10.40 4.22
N ILE A 112 14.97 -10.57 4.55
CA ILE A 112 15.65 -9.86 5.63
C ILE A 112 16.38 -8.69 4.99
N TYR A 113 16.18 -7.50 5.52
CA TYR A 113 16.69 -6.26 4.95
C TYR A 113 17.49 -5.46 5.98
N ASN A 114 18.67 -5.02 5.58
CA ASN A 114 19.46 -4.02 6.28
C ASN A 114 20.18 -3.13 5.25
N LYS A 115 19.78 -1.85 5.16
CA LYS A 115 20.32 -0.88 4.19
C LYS A 115 21.84 -0.67 4.28
N ASP A 116 22.43 -0.98 5.41
CA ASP A 116 23.85 -0.75 5.69
C ASP A 116 24.69 -2.04 5.64
N ASN A 117 24.07 -3.18 5.30
CA ASN A 117 24.79 -4.44 5.20
C ASN A 117 25.76 -4.44 4.00
N THR A 118 27.02 -4.82 4.29
CA THR A 118 28.10 -4.93 3.30
C THR A 118 28.56 -6.37 3.06
N THR A 119 27.95 -7.33 3.78
CA THR A 119 28.32 -8.73 3.64
C THR A 119 27.41 -9.38 2.59
N ASN A 120 28.03 -10.00 1.58
CA ASN A 120 27.30 -10.83 0.62
C ASN A 120 27.04 -12.20 1.25
N TYR A 121 25.77 -12.55 1.45
CA TYR A 121 25.33 -13.84 1.97
C TYR A 121 24.78 -14.77 0.86
N SER A 122 24.72 -14.28 -0.38
CA SER A 122 24.31 -15.09 -1.53
C SER A 122 25.47 -15.95 -2.04
N ASP A 123 25.15 -17.02 -2.77
CA ASP A 123 26.14 -17.85 -3.45
C ASP A 123 26.67 -17.20 -4.75
N LYS A 124 26.23 -15.99 -5.08
CA LYS A 124 26.65 -15.28 -6.30
C LYS A 124 27.84 -14.39 -6.01
N GLU A 125 28.85 -14.47 -6.87
CA GLU A 125 29.95 -13.52 -6.86
C GLU A 125 29.50 -12.19 -7.43
N ASP A 126 29.56 -11.16 -6.59
CA ASP A 126 29.25 -9.78 -6.94
C ASP A 126 30.31 -8.88 -6.25
N ASN A 127 30.53 -7.70 -6.83
CA ASN A 127 31.45 -6.68 -6.30
C ASN A 127 30.71 -5.41 -5.89
N ALA A 128 29.47 -5.57 -5.43
CA ALA A 128 28.71 -4.45 -4.92
C ALA A 128 29.25 -3.96 -3.55
N ASP A 129 29.14 -2.67 -3.31
CA ASP A 129 29.55 -2.08 -2.02
C ASP A 129 28.58 -2.43 -0.88
N LYS A 130 27.33 -2.77 -1.22
CA LYS A 130 26.27 -3.09 -0.27
C LYS A 130 25.37 -4.22 -0.77
N TYR A 131 24.92 -5.02 0.16
CA TYR A 131 24.01 -6.15 -0.05
C TYR A 131 22.81 -6.04 0.91
N PRO A 132 21.91 -5.07 0.67
CA PRO A 132 20.83 -4.76 1.62
C PRO A 132 19.84 -5.90 1.82
N VAL A 133 19.63 -6.76 0.84
CA VAL A 133 18.85 -7.99 0.99
C VAL A 133 19.79 -9.08 1.47
N MET A 134 19.69 -9.41 2.76
CA MET A 134 20.59 -10.38 3.40
C MET A 134 20.17 -11.82 3.15
N TYR A 135 18.90 -12.08 3.03
CA TYR A 135 18.31 -13.36 2.69
C TYR A 135 16.90 -13.15 2.15
N ALA A 136 16.52 -13.91 1.12
CA ALA A 136 15.14 -13.87 0.60
C ALA A 136 14.69 -15.23 0.09
N PHE A 137 13.36 -15.43 0.02
CA PHE A 137 12.76 -16.54 -0.71
C PHE A 137 11.42 -16.12 -1.32
N GLU A 138 11.11 -16.70 -2.48
CA GLU A 138 9.84 -16.55 -3.16
C GLU A 138 9.01 -17.84 -3.04
N GLN A 139 7.71 -17.70 -2.76
CA GLN A 139 6.82 -18.86 -2.82
C GLN A 139 6.01 -18.87 -4.12
N MET A 140 6.06 -19.99 -4.83
CA MET A 140 5.35 -20.19 -6.08
C MET A 140 4.58 -21.49 -6.09
N VAL A 141 3.58 -21.59 -6.96
CA VAL A 141 2.97 -22.89 -7.25
C VAL A 141 4.00 -23.82 -7.87
N GLU A 142 3.88 -25.10 -7.56
CA GLU A 142 4.74 -26.11 -8.12
C GLU A 142 4.55 -26.21 -9.65
N ARG A 143 5.66 -26.35 -10.36
CA ARG A 143 5.67 -26.57 -11.81
C ARG A 143 6.36 -27.89 -12.13
N ASP A 144 5.89 -28.55 -13.15
CA ASP A 144 6.54 -29.75 -13.68
C ASP A 144 7.79 -29.38 -14.51
N LYS A 145 8.44 -30.43 -15.06
CA LYS A 145 9.64 -30.29 -15.91
C LYS A 145 9.41 -29.46 -17.20
N ASP A 146 8.17 -29.31 -17.63
CA ASP A 146 7.78 -28.59 -18.84
C ASP A 146 7.29 -27.15 -18.48
N GLY A 147 7.41 -26.75 -17.20
CA GLY A 147 6.99 -25.44 -16.69
C GLY A 147 5.49 -25.28 -16.47
N LEU A 148 4.72 -26.36 -16.62
CA LEU A 148 3.27 -26.34 -16.39
C LEU A 148 2.95 -26.49 -14.90
N TYR A 149 1.87 -25.89 -14.46
CA TYR A 149 1.40 -26.04 -13.08
C TYR A 149 1.04 -27.49 -12.80
N THR A 150 1.57 -28.05 -11.71
CA THR A 150 1.08 -29.32 -11.18
C THR A 150 -0.29 -29.10 -10.55
N LYS A 151 -1.13 -30.12 -10.63
CA LYS A 151 -2.50 -30.10 -10.12
C LYS A 151 -2.56 -30.81 -8.78
N GLU A 152 -3.51 -30.43 -7.94
CA GLU A 152 -3.81 -31.15 -6.71
C GLU A 152 -4.76 -32.33 -7.01
N TYR A 153 -4.48 -33.48 -6.38
CA TYR A 153 -5.29 -34.67 -6.50
C TYR A 153 -5.74 -35.13 -5.11
N ASP A 154 -6.98 -35.60 -5.02
CA ASP A 154 -7.52 -36.20 -3.80
C ASP A 154 -6.92 -37.60 -3.52
N GLU A 155 -7.35 -38.21 -2.40
CA GLU A 155 -6.87 -39.55 -2.00
C GLU A 155 -7.27 -40.66 -2.99
N GLU A 156 -8.34 -40.45 -3.76
CA GLU A 156 -8.83 -41.35 -4.79
C GLU A 156 -8.15 -41.12 -6.15
N GLY A 157 -7.31 -40.06 -6.28
CA GLY A 157 -6.56 -39.72 -7.49
C GLY A 157 -7.35 -38.90 -8.50
N ASN A 158 -8.50 -38.30 -8.10
CA ASN A 158 -9.22 -37.35 -8.93
C ASN A 158 -8.62 -35.96 -8.81
N GLU A 159 -8.69 -35.19 -9.90
CA GLU A 159 -8.25 -33.80 -9.90
C GLU A 159 -9.17 -32.94 -9.00
N VAL A 160 -8.56 -32.25 -8.02
CA VAL A 160 -9.28 -31.31 -7.17
C VAL A 160 -9.60 -30.05 -7.96
N THR A 161 -10.87 -29.65 -7.98
CA THR A 161 -11.32 -28.42 -8.63
C THR A 161 -11.84 -27.42 -7.61
N ASP A 162 -11.69 -26.13 -7.93
CA ASP A 162 -12.25 -25.05 -7.13
C ASP A 162 -13.79 -24.91 -7.35
N LYS A 163 -14.40 -23.90 -6.72
CA LYS A 163 -15.85 -23.63 -6.84
C LYS A 163 -16.32 -23.30 -8.26
N ASN A 164 -15.41 -22.95 -9.17
CA ASN A 164 -15.69 -22.63 -10.56
C ASN A 164 -15.45 -23.82 -11.49
N GLY A 165 -14.93 -24.94 -10.94
CA GLY A 165 -14.54 -26.12 -11.70
C GLY A 165 -13.12 -26.06 -12.27
N ASP A 166 -12.34 -25.06 -11.92
CA ASP A 166 -10.95 -24.95 -12.35
C ASP A 166 -10.03 -25.83 -11.49
N PRO A 167 -9.01 -26.48 -12.09
CA PRO A 167 -8.04 -27.28 -11.34
C PRO A 167 -7.33 -26.48 -10.25
N VAL A 168 -7.32 -27.00 -9.03
CA VAL A 168 -6.52 -26.47 -7.94
C VAL A 168 -5.06 -26.77 -8.20
N LYS A 169 -4.23 -25.72 -8.11
CA LYS A 169 -2.78 -25.84 -8.33
C LYS A 169 -2.11 -26.35 -7.06
N HIS A 170 -1.22 -27.33 -7.23
CA HIS A 170 -0.43 -27.85 -6.13
C HIS A 170 0.65 -26.83 -5.68
N TYR A 171 0.73 -26.60 -4.39
CA TYR A 171 1.75 -25.73 -3.79
C TYR A 171 2.89 -26.58 -3.22
N CYS A 172 4.11 -26.30 -3.63
CA CYS A 172 5.29 -26.98 -3.16
C CYS A 172 5.63 -26.61 -1.69
N THR A 173 4.71 -26.91 -0.76
CA THR A 173 4.81 -26.49 0.65
C THR A 173 6.04 -27.04 1.35
N LYS A 174 6.50 -28.27 1.01
CA LYS A 174 7.72 -28.86 1.62
C LYS A 174 8.96 -28.07 1.23
N LYS A 175 9.12 -27.72 -0.05
CA LYS A 175 10.25 -26.92 -0.55
C LYS A 175 10.27 -25.55 0.14
N TYR A 176 9.14 -24.86 0.13
CA TYR A 176 9.05 -23.51 0.68
C TYR A 176 9.16 -23.46 2.19
N ASN A 177 8.59 -24.44 2.91
CA ASN A 177 8.80 -24.54 4.34
C ASN A 177 10.28 -24.78 4.68
N ALA A 178 11.00 -25.55 3.86
CA ALA A 178 12.43 -25.75 4.04
C ALA A 178 13.24 -24.48 3.77
N GLN A 179 12.90 -23.72 2.73
CA GLN A 179 13.54 -22.42 2.43
C GLN A 179 13.22 -21.38 3.52
N MET A 180 11.98 -21.33 3.97
CA MET A 180 11.55 -20.48 5.06
C MET A 180 12.32 -20.82 6.34
N LYS A 181 12.42 -22.11 6.68
CA LYS A 181 13.23 -22.55 7.82
C LYS A 181 14.68 -22.09 7.71
N LYS A 182 15.31 -22.23 6.55
CA LYS A 182 16.68 -21.74 6.32
C LYS A 182 16.81 -20.23 6.56
N MET A 183 15.81 -19.44 6.18
CA MET A 183 15.80 -18.00 6.45
C MET A 183 15.79 -17.72 7.97
N PHE A 184 15.00 -18.45 8.75
CA PHE A 184 14.98 -18.29 10.20
C PHE A 184 16.23 -18.88 10.87
N ASP A 185 16.77 -19.99 10.38
CA ASP A 185 18.08 -20.51 10.81
C ASP A 185 19.17 -19.44 10.54
N PHE A 186 19.18 -18.82 9.37
CA PHE A 186 20.11 -17.73 9.03
C PHE A 186 20.01 -16.54 10.01
N ILE A 187 18.80 -16.14 10.40
CA ILE A 187 18.58 -15.06 11.40
C ILE A 187 19.28 -15.44 12.72
N ASN A 188 19.07 -16.67 13.19
CA ASN A 188 19.63 -17.15 14.45
C ASN A 188 21.15 -17.31 14.37
N ASP A 189 21.65 -17.90 13.29
CA ASP A 189 23.10 -18.18 13.11
C ASP A 189 23.92 -16.89 13.01
N ASN A 190 23.32 -15.81 12.51
CA ASN A 190 23.97 -14.51 12.35
C ASN A 190 23.57 -13.50 13.45
N ASN A 191 22.77 -13.90 14.44
CA ASN A 191 22.28 -13.05 15.51
C ASN A 191 21.67 -11.74 14.98
N ILE A 192 20.79 -11.85 13.96
CA ILE A 192 20.15 -10.69 13.34
C ILE A 192 19.14 -10.07 14.31
N GLU A 193 19.39 -8.83 14.71
CA GLU A 193 18.45 -8.03 15.48
C GLU A 193 17.56 -7.20 14.53
N PHE A 194 16.26 -7.13 14.84
CA PHE A 194 15.32 -6.35 14.07
C PHE A 194 14.99 -5.05 14.79
N THR A 195 15.08 -3.94 14.07
CA THR A 195 14.54 -2.66 14.53
C THR A 195 13.06 -2.61 14.17
N GLU A 196 12.22 -2.39 15.17
CA GLU A 196 10.81 -2.17 14.96
C GLU A 196 10.55 -0.67 14.76
N TYR A 197 9.81 -0.35 13.70
CA TYR A 197 9.32 0.99 13.44
C TYR A 197 7.81 0.98 13.56
N SER A 198 7.27 1.78 14.47
CA SER A 198 5.84 1.95 14.60
C SER A 198 5.31 3.00 13.62
N LYS A 199 4.00 2.98 13.37
CA LYS A 199 3.35 4.07 12.62
C LYS A 199 3.50 5.42 13.33
N GLU A 200 3.65 5.40 14.65
CA GLU A 200 3.91 6.60 15.44
C GLU A 200 5.30 7.16 15.21
N ASP A 201 6.32 6.29 15.09
CA ASP A 201 7.69 6.73 14.73
C ASP A 201 7.69 7.42 13.37
N PHE A 202 7.00 6.84 12.38
CA PHE A 202 6.83 7.48 11.07
C PHE A 202 6.18 8.87 11.18
N VAL A 203 5.12 8.99 11.98
CA VAL A 203 4.45 10.30 12.20
C VAL A 203 5.39 11.31 12.84
N ARG A 204 6.11 10.91 13.90
CA ARG A 204 7.06 11.80 14.60
C ARG A 204 8.23 12.22 13.73
N GLU A 205 8.72 11.34 12.86
CA GLU A 205 9.83 11.63 11.95
C GLU A 205 9.41 12.56 10.81
N ASN A 206 8.23 12.36 10.25
CA ASN A 206 7.76 13.08 9.06
C ASN A 206 6.96 14.35 9.37
N TYR A 207 6.51 14.52 10.62
CA TYR A 207 5.78 15.72 11.07
C TYR A 207 6.49 16.35 12.26
N PRO A 208 7.45 17.27 12.01
CA PRO A 208 8.28 17.88 13.05
C PRO A 208 7.52 18.48 14.23
N ALA A 209 6.32 19.02 14.00
CA ALA A 209 5.45 19.56 15.03
C ALA A 209 4.97 18.52 16.06
N LEU A 210 5.03 17.22 15.70
CA LEU A 210 4.62 16.10 16.57
C LEU A 210 5.82 15.35 17.17
N LYS A 211 7.05 15.73 16.83
CA LYS A 211 8.26 15.00 17.24
C LYS A 211 8.33 14.78 18.76
N ASP A 212 8.07 15.82 19.52
CA ASP A 212 8.19 15.82 20.98
C ASP A 212 6.83 15.82 21.68
N ALA A 213 5.72 15.54 20.95
CA ALA A 213 4.38 15.48 21.53
C ALA A 213 4.30 14.34 22.57
N GLU A 214 3.71 14.59 23.73
CA GLU A 214 3.55 13.59 24.77
C GLU A 214 2.71 12.38 24.30
N LYS A 215 1.66 12.65 23.52
CA LYS A 215 0.79 11.63 22.94
C LYS A 215 0.50 11.96 21.47
N VAL A 216 0.53 10.94 20.60
CA VAL A 216 0.18 11.06 19.19
C VAL A 216 -1.02 10.17 18.88
N ASN A 217 -2.14 10.79 18.55
CA ASN A 217 -3.37 10.13 18.14
C ASN A 217 -3.60 10.19 16.61
N ILE A 218 -2.57 10.52 15.86
CA ILE A 218 -2.57 10.43 14.38
C ILE A 218 -2.11 9.04 13.98
N LYS A 219 -2.86 8.37 13.11
CA LYS A 219 -2.56 7.02 12.61
C LYS A 219 -2.50 7.05 11.08
N THR A 220 -1.30 6.96 10.52
CA THR A 220 -1.13 6.88 9.07
C THR A 220 -1.73 5.59 8.51
N VAL A 221 -2.40 5.70 7.38
CA VAL A 221 -3.03 4.58 6.69
C VAL A 221 -2.67 4.60 5.20
N THR A 222 -2.54 3.40 4.62
CA THR A 222 -2.43 3.27 3.17
C THR A 222 -3.80 3.47 2.51
N TYR A 223 -3.84 3.68 1.18
CA TYR A 223 -5.09 3.77 0.43
C TYR A 223 -6.04 2.60 0.75
N ARG A 224 -5.54 1.36 0.73
CA ARG A 224 -6.38 0.18 1.01
C ARG A 224 -6.90 0.14 2.44
N GLN A 225 -6.07 0.54 3.41
CA GLN A 225 -6.53 0.66 4.80
C GLN A 225 -7.59 1.77 4.94
N PHE A 226 -7.40 2.88 4.24
CA PHE A 226 -8.36 3.98 4.22
C PHE A 226 -9.70 3.53 3.62
N ALA A 227 -9.69 2.95 2.42
CA ALA A 227 -10.88 2.42 1.78
C ALA A 227 -11.60 1.36 2.63
N TRP A 228 -10.84 0.47 3.29
CA TRP A 228 -11.40 -0.52 4.20
C TRP A 228 -12.03 0.11 5.44
N LEU A 229 -11.38 1.12 6.04
CA LEU A 229 -11.89 1.82 7.23
C LEU A 229 -13.20 2.56 6.93
N LEU A 230 -13.35 3.13 5.73
CA LEU A 230 -14.60 3.79 5.29
C LEU A 230 -15.78 2.82 5.18
N GLN A 231 -15.54 1.51 5.17
CA GLN A 231 -16.59 0.49 5.13
C GLN A 231 -16.96 -0.06 6.52
N GLN A 232 -16.24 0.35 7.57
CA GLN A 232 -16.50 -0.13 8.93
C GLN A 232 -17.66 0.61 9.57
N ASP A 233 -18.35 -0.07 10.50
CA ASP A 233 -19.45 0.52 11.26
C ASP A 233 -18.92 1.54 12.28
N GLY A 234 -19.76 2.52 12.60
CA GLY A 234 -19.49 3.53 13.60
C GLY A 234 -18.87 4.82 13.02
N ASN A 235 -18.45 5.69 13.95
CA ASN A 235 -17.89 6.99 13.59
C ASN A 235 -16.37 6.95 13.58
N ALA A 236 -15.77 7.67 12.65
CA ALA A 236 -14.33 7.84 12.59
C ALA A 236 -13.98 9.29 12.18
N ILE A 237 -12.76 9.71 12.48
CA ILE A 237 -12.20 10.97 11.99
C ILE A 237 -11.05 10.63 11.06
N TYR A 238 -11.09 11.23 9.89
CA TYR A 238 -10.08 11.10 8.86
C TYR A 238 -9.42 12.43 8.55
N MET A 239 -8.18 12.37 8.09
CA MET A 239 -7.44 13.49 7.55
C MET A 239 -6.83 13.08 6.21
N VAL A 240 -7.04 13.87 5.18
CA VAL A 240 -6.36 13.74 3.89
C VAL A 240 -5.25 14.76 3.83
N GLY A 241 -4.02 14.31 3.62
CA GLY A 241 -2.84 15.16 3.55
C GLY A 241 -1.56 14.35 3.71
N GLY A 242 -0.43 14.92 3.35
CA GLY A 242 0.85 14.24 3.38
C GLY A 242 1.98 15.06 4.01
N PRO A 243 3.11 14.44 4.32
CA PRO A 243 4.24 15.12 4.96
C PRO A 243 4.89 16.19 4.08
N TYR A 244 4.69 16.12 2.77
CA TYR A 244 5.23 17.10 1.80
C TYR A 244 4.29 18.28 1.54
N ASP A 245 3.12 18.28 2.19
CA ASP A 245 2.16 19.36 2.09
C ASP A 245 2.34 20.33 3.26
N GLU A 246 2.78 21.57 2.94
CA GLU A 246 3.05 22.60 3.93
C GLU A 246 1.81 22.92 4.79
N ALA A 247 0.62 22.92 4.20
CA ALA A 247 -0.60 23.17 4.94
C ALA A 247 -0.90 22.04 5.94
N THR A 248 -0.68 20.77 5.54
CA THR A 248 -0.78 19.62 6.45
C THR A 248 0.24 19.74 7.59
N GLN A 249 1.47 20.12 7.30
CA GLN A 249 2.51 20.31 8.32
C GLN A 249 2.12 21.39 9.35
N ASN A 250 1.47 22.45 8.90
CA ASN A 250 1.05 23.54 9.78
C ASN A 250 -0.15 23.17 10.67
N GLU A 251 -1.08 22.35 10.18
CA GLU A 251 -2.34 22.05 10.87
C GLU A 251 -2.28 20.79 11.75
N ILE A 252 -1.36 19.87 11.49
CA ILE A 252 -1.36 18.53 12.11
C ILE A 252 -1.20 18.56 13.62
N ALA A 253 -0.53 19.56 14.18
CA ALA A 253 -0.37 19.71 15.62
C ALA A 253 -1.70 20.03 16.31
N ASP A 254 -2.50 20.90 15.71
CA ASP A 254 -3.82 21.26 16.22
C ASP A 254 -4.81 20.09 16.10
N VAL A 255 -4.75 19.36 14.97
CA VAL A 255 -5.54 18.13 14.79
C VAL A 255 -5.17 17.11 15.86
N ASN A 256 -3.88 16.88 16.11
CA ASN A 256 -3.43 15.95 17.16
C ASN A 256 -3.86 16.42 18.55
N ALA A 257 -3.75 17.69 18.87
CA ALA A 257 -4.17 18.23 20.18
C ALA A 257 -5.67 18.00 20.41
N LYS A 258 -6.52 18.18 19.38
CA LYS A 258 -7.95 17.87 19.45
C LYS A 258 -8.21 16.36 19.59
N ALA A 259 -7.48 15.53 18.84
CA ALA A 259 -7.57 14.08 18.91
C ALA A 259 -7.21 13.56 20.31
N VAL A 260 -6.14 14.06 20.89
CA VAL A 260 -5.71 13.72 22.26
C VAL A 260 -6.74 14.18 23.29
N LYS A 261 -7.23 15.43 23.19
CA LYS A 261 -8.23 15.99 24.09
C LYS A 261 -9.53 15.18 24.12
N ASN A 262 -9.96 14.66 22.97
CA ASN A 262 -11.17 13.89 22.83
C ASN A 262 -10.95 12.37 22.94
N ASP A 263 -9.72 11.94 23.20
CA ASP A 263 -9.30 10.53 23.29
C ASP A 263 -9.71 9.69 22.08
N VAL A 264 -9.52 10.24 20.87
CA VAL A 264 -9.86 9.59 19.60
C VAL A 264 -8.63 9.50 18.70
N ASN A 265 -8.62 8.54 17.77
CA ASN A 265 -7.61 8.48 16.72
C ASN A 265 -8.13 9.24 15.48
N VAL A 266 -7.21 9.93 14.80
CA VAL A 266 -7.42 10.49 13.47
C VAL A 266 -6.61 9.65 12.47
N TYR A 267 -7.29 9.11 11.47
CA TYR A 267 -6.65 8.31 10.43
C TYR A 267 -6.19 9.20 9.29
N LEU A 268 -4.88 9.30 9.13
CA LEU A 268 -4.24 10.17 8.14
C LEU A 268 -3.91 9.37 6.88
N TRP A 269 -4.50 9.78 5.77
CA TRP A 269 -4.23 9.21 4.45
C TRP A 269 -3.54 10.24 3.56
N ASP A 270 -2.38 9.86 3.00
CA ASP A 270 -1.66 10.63 1.99
C ASP A 270 -2.15 10.22 0.59
N PRO A 271 -2.69 11.15 -0.21
CA PRO A 271 -3.17 10.85 -1.56
C PRO A 271 -2.04 10.63 -2.59
N TYR A 272 -0.79 10.86 -2.22
CA TYR A 272 0.36 10.65 -3.09
C TYR A 272 0.93 9.25 -2.90
N VAL A 273 0.71 8.35 -3.86
CA VAL A 273 1.24 6.98 -3.78
C VAL A 273 2.75 6.91 -3.91
N ASP A 274 3.39 7.93 -4.48
CA ASP A 274 4.84 8.08 -4.65
C ASP A 274 5.48 9.02 -3.60
N GLY A 275 4.75 9.40 -2.57
CA GLY A 275 5.22 10.32 -1.53
C GLY A 275 5.46 11.74 -2.05
N LYS A 276 4.80 12.15 -3.13
CA LYS A 276 4.94 13.48 -3.77
C LYS A 276 6.40 13.80 -4.12
N ILE A 277 7.04 12.87 -4.80
CA ILE A 277 8.41 13.08 -5.31
C ILE A 277 8.39 14.31 -6.23
N SER A 278 9.16 15.33 -5.88
CA SER A 278 9.16 16.58 -6.63
C SER A 278 9.85 16.44 -7.99
N GLU A 279 9.41 17.23 -8.95
CA GLU A 279 10.04 17.32 -10.27
C GLU A 279 11.53 17.70 -10.16
N ASP A 280 11.89 18.47 -9.13
CA ASP A 280 13.26 18.92 -8.86
C ASP A 280 14.14 17.78 -8.32
N ASP A 281 13.58 16.87 -7.53
CA ASP A 281 14.33 15.77 -6.92
C ASP A 281 14.57 14.62 -7.91
N TRP A 282 13.63 14.38 -8.81
CA TRP A 282 13.63 13.22 -9.70
C TRP A 282 13.56 13.57 -11.20
N GLY A 283 13.34 14.83 -11.55
CA GLY A 283 13.14 15.28 -12.94
C GLY A 283 11.87 14.70 -13.59
N TYR A 284 10.95 14.19 -12.80
CA TYR A 284 9.70 13.58 -13.24
C TYR A 284 8.50 14.41 -12.77
N LYS A 285 7.50 14.57 -13.64
CA LYS A 285 6.21 15.10 -13.19
C LYS A 285 5.63 14.15 -12.17
N ASN A 286 5.31 14.66 -10.99
CA ASN A 286 4.58 13.92 -9.99
C ASN A 286 3.24 13.46 -10.58
N THR A 287 3.14 12.18 -10.85
CA THR A 287 1.94 11.52 -11.37
C THR A 287 1.25 10.69 -10.31
N GLY A 288 1.80 10.65 -9.10
CA GLY A 288 1.34 9.82 -7.99
C GLY A 288 0.16 10.38 -7.20
N ASP A 289 -0.31 11.61 -7.50
CA ASP A 289 -1.53 12.15 -6.89
C ASP A 289 -2.77 11.46 -7.47
N ILE A 290 -3.39 10.60 -6.67
CA ILE A 290 -4.56 9.83 -7.12
C ILE A 290 -5.80 10.68 -7.39
N MET A 291 -5.82 11.93 -6.92
CA MET A 291 -6.94 12.84 -7.16
C MET A 291 -6.81 13.61 -8.48
N LYS A 292 -5.62 13.60 -9.10
CA LYS A 292 -5.29 14.42 -10.28
C LYS A 292 -4.72 13.65 -11.45
N SER A 293 -4.16 12.48 -11.20
CA SER A 293 -3.51 11.68 -12.23
C SER A 293 -4.52 10.90 -13.06
N ASP A 294 -4.56 11.12 -14.38
CA ASP A 294 -5.49 10.45 -15.30
C ASP A 294 -5.41 8.92 -15.27
N SER A 295 -4.33 8.37 -14.75
CA SER A 295 -4.05 6.95 -14.80
C SER A 295 -4.34 6.21 -13.49
N ILE A 296 -4.37 6.92 -12.34
CA ILE A 296 -4.70 6.33 -11.04
C ILE A 296 -5.88 7.00 -10.35
N ASN A 297 -6.51 7.98 -11.00
CA ASN A 297 -7.67 8.65 -10.46
C ASN A 297 -8.86 7.71 -10.21
N PHE A 298 -8.88 6.52 -10.83
CA PHE A 298 -9.86 5.48 -10.53
C PHE A 298 -9.88 5.12 -9.03
N MET A 299 -8.74 5.20 -8.34
CA MET A 299 -8.68 4.99 -6.89
C MET A 299 -9.52 6.05 -6.14
N TYR A 300 -9.42 7.31 -6.55
CA TYR A 300 -10.19 8.41 -5.96
C TYR A 300 -11.67 8.32 -6.33
N THR A 301 -11.99 8.07 -7.60
CA THR A 301 -13.37 7.97 -8.06
C THR A 301 -14.11 6.80 -7.41
N THR A 302 -13.43 5.66 -7.19
CA THR A 302 -13.98 4.53 -6.45
C THR A 302 -14.31 4.90 -4.99
N LEU A 303 -13.47 5.70 -4.31
CA LEU A 303 -13.77 6.19 -2.96
C LEU A 303 -15.02 7.08 -2.95
N ILE A 304 -15.16 7.95 -3.95
CA ILE A 304 -16.32 8.85 -4.05
C ILE A 304 -17.59 8.06 -4.30
N GLU A 305 -17.58 7.15 -5.27
CA GLU A 305 -18.78 6.39 -5.64
C GLU A 305 -19.24 5.44 -4.52
N ASN A 306 -18.30 4.84 -3.80
CA ASN A 306 -18.62 3.79 -2.84
C ASN A 306 -18.66 4.26 -1.38
N SER A 307 -18.05 5.39 -1.05
CA SER A 307 -17.88 5.78 0.37
C SER A 307 -18.09 7.25 0.65
N LEU A 308 -17.57 8.15 -0.18
CA LEU A 308 -17.65 9.60 0.05
C LEU A 308 -18.79 10.22 -0.79
N THR A 309 -19.97 9.60 -0.73
CA THR A 309 -21.07 9.82 -1.68
C THR A 309 -21.70 11.23 -1.63
N ASN A 310 -21.56 11.94 -0.52
CA ASN A 310 -22.00 13.33 -0.40
C ASN A 310 -20.92 14.37 -0.73
N LEU A 311 -19.78 13.92 -1.28
CA LEU A 311 -18.75 14.79 -1.77
C LEU A 311 -19.15 15.34 -3.15
N THR A 312 -19.99 16.33 -3.18
CA THR A 312 -20.43 17.00 -4.41
C THR A 312 -19.78 18.36 -4.56
N THR A 313 -19.75 18.91 -5.78
CA THR A 313 -19.14 20.21 -6.05
C THR A 313 -19.81 21.33 -5.25
N GLU A 314 -21.13 21.26 -5.02
CA GLU A 314 -21.91 22.26 -4.30
C GLU A 314 -21.66 22.19 -2.79
N GLU A 315 -21.62 20.96 -2.22
CA GLU A 315 -21.38 20.74 -0.79
C GLU A 315 -19.93 21.00 -0.38
N PHE A 316 -19.01 20.98 -1.34
CA PHE A 316 -17.56 20.93 -1.12
C PHE A 316 -16.80 22.18 -1.56
N GLU A 317 -17.49 23.29 -1.77
CA GLU A 317 -16.92 24.53 -2.30
C GLU A 317 -15.69 25.01 -1.49
N ASN A 318 -15.71 24.85 -0.17
CA ASN A 318 -14.64 25.28 0.72
C ASN A 318 -13.53 24.24 0.94
N GLY A 319 -13.82 22.96 0.75
CA GLY A 319 -12.86 21.86 0.92
C GLY A 319 -12.22 21.38 -0.40
N ALA A 320 -12.49 22.10 -1.51
CA ALA A 320 -11.90 21.82 -2.81
C ALA A 320 -10.71 22.74 -3.10
N ASP A 321 -9.72 22.25 -3.85
CA ASP A 321 -8.57 23.05 -4.28
C ASP A 321 -8.88 23.96 -5.48
N GLY A 322 -10.14 24.01 -5.92
CA GLY A 322 -10.60 24.74 -7.08
C GLY A 322 -10.49 23.94 -8.39
N ALA A 323 -9.94 22.73 -8.34
CA ALA A 323 -9.90 21.81 -9.46
C ALA A 323 -11.07 20.82 -9.40
N SER A 324 -11.43 20.27 -10.54
CA SER A 324 -12.39 19.19 -10.65
C SER A 324 -11.83 18.07 -11.52
N LEU A 325 -12.19 16.83 -11.16
CA LEU A 325 -11.87 15.63 -11.89
C LEU A 325 -13.12 15.15 -12.64
N THR A 326 -13.00 14.98 -13.96
CA THR A 326 -14.06 14.40 -14.78
C THR A 326 -13.65 12.97 -15.16
N TYR A 327 -14.55 12.03 -14.94
CA TYR A 327 -14.32 10.60 -15.22
C TYR A 327 -15.60 9.95 -15.74
N LYS A 328 -15.50 8.72 -16.25
CA LYS A 328 -16.66 7.89 -16.58
C LYS A 328 -16.83 6.82 -15.52
N ASN A 329 -18.03 6.73 -14.97
CA ASN A 329 -18.37 5.66 -14.03
C ASN A 329 -18.56 4.30 -14.77
N ASP A 330 -18.83 3.22 -14.03
CA ASP A 330 -19.02 1.89 -14.57
C ASP A 330 -20.23 1.79 -15.55
N ALA A 331 -21.20 2.69 -15.44
CA ALA A 331 -22.30 2.80 -16.37
C ALA A 331 -21.95 3.57 -17.67
N GLY A 332 -20.72 4.10 -17.76
CA GLY A 332 -20.24 4.91 -18.88
C GLY A 332 -20.74 6.36 -18.84
N GLU A 333 -21.34 6.80 -17.74
CA GLU A 333 -21.79 8.18 -17.56
C GLU A 333 -20.63 9.07 -17.14
N GLU A 334 -20.54 10.26 -17.73
CA GLU A 334 -19.56 11.25 -17.33
C GLU A 334 -19.97 11.92 -16.00
N LYS A 335 -19.07 11.88 -15.03
CA LYS A 335 -19.21 12.48 -13.70
C LYS A 335 -18.10 13.49 -13.47
N THR A 336 -18.39 14.50 -12.69
CA THR A 336 -17.40 15.50 -12.25
C THR A 336 -17.47 15.63 -10.74
N VAL A 337 -16.31 15.53 -10.10
CA VAL A 337 -16.16 15.66 -8.64
C VAL A 337 -15.08 16.66 -8.30
N PRO A 338 -15.15 17.33 -7.16
CA PRO A 338 -14.09 18.24 -6.72
C PRO A 338 -12.84 17.45 -6.30
N VAL A 339 -11.68 18.05 -6.49
CA VAL A 339 -10.42 17.59 -5.92
C VAL A 339 -10.33 18.10 -4.48
N ILE A 340 -10.15 17.19 -3.53
CA ILE A 340 -10.01 17.53 -2.10
C ILE A 340 -8.76 18.38 -1.90
N LYS A 341 -8.92 19.46 -1.14
CA LYS A 341 -7.82 20.32 -0.71
C LYS A 341 -7.17 19.75 0.55
N SER A 342 -5.87 19.55 0.53
CA SER A 342 -5.12 19.18 1.72
C SER A 342 -4.73 20.41 2.57
N PRO A 343 -4.80 20.34 3.90
CA PRO A 343 -5.36 19.23 4.67
C PRO A 343 -6.88 19.25 4.66
N PHE A 344 -7.48 18.08 4.64
CA PHE A 344 -8.92 17.92 4.75
C PHE A 344 -9.24 16.99 5.91
N VAL A 345 -9.84 17.52 6.98
CA VAL A 345 -10.20 16.76 8.16
C VAL A 345 -11.72 16.61 8.22
N PHE A 346 -12.20 15.38 8.37
CA PHE A 346 -13.64 15.14 8.37
C PHE A 346 -14.05 14.02 9.34
N SER A 347 -15.25 14.16 9.90
CA SER A 347 -15.94 13.08 10.58
C SER A 347 -16.78 12.28 9.59
N PHE A 348 -16.85 10.99 9.81
CA PHE A 348 -17.44 10.05 8.86
C PHE A 348 -18.26 8.98 9.60
N ASN A 349 -19.42 8.68 9.05
CA ASN A 349 -20.23 7.52 9.41
C ASN A 349 -20.89 7.00 8.12
N LYS A 350 -20.55 5.79 7.68
CA LYS A 350 -21.07 5.23 6.43
C LYS A 350 -22.59 5.11 6.35
N ASP A 351 -23.24 5.03 7.50
CA ASP A 351 -24.70 4.87 7.63
C ASP A 351 -25.43 6.20 7.86
N ALA A 352 -24.71 7.32 7.88
CA ALA A 352 -25.33 8.64 8.04
C ALA A 352 -26.14 9.04 6.80
N THR A 353 -27.25 9.72 7.05
CA THR A 353 -28.13 10.30 6.03
C THR A 353 -28.43 11.76 6.36
N ASP A 354 -28.74 12.53 5.35
CA ASP A 354 -29.27 13.88 5.49
C ASP A 354 -30.76 13.88 5.95
N GLU A 355 -31.37 15.08 6.01
CA GLU A 355 -32.77 15.26 6.44
C GLU A 355 -33.77 14.58 5.48
N ASP A 356 -33.39 14.36 4.25
CA ASP A 356 -34.20 13.70 3.22
C ASP A 356 -33.97 12.18 3.16
N GLY A 357 -33.09 11.65 4.03
CA GLY A 357 -32.72 10.23 4.08
C GLY A 357 -31.75 9.80 2.99
N ILE A 358 -31.09 10.74 2.34
CA ILE A 358 -30.05 10.45 1.34
C ILE A 358 -28.71 10.20 2.05
N SER A 359 -27.90 9.29 1.53
CA SER A 359 -26.59 8.98 2.09
C SER A 359 -25.70 10.22 2.22
N ALA A 360 -25.28 10.54 3.43
CA ALA A 360 -24.44 11.67 3.78
C ALA A 360 -23.33 11.27 4.76
N PRO A 361 -22.40 10.40 4.34
CA PRO A 361 -21.41 9.78 5.24
C PRO A 361 -20.38 10.77 5.80
N ILE A 362 -20.02 11.85 5.12
CA ILE A 362 -19.24 12.95 5.69
C ILE A 362 -20.19 13.80 6.51
N THR A 363 -20.10 13.71 7.83
CA THR A 363 -21.01 14.36 8.77
C THR A 363 -20.58 15.77 9.17
N ALA A 364 -19.30 16.07 9.09
CA ALA A 364 -18.71 17.40 9.19
C ALA A 364 -17.29 17.40 8.62
N TYR A 365 -16.81 18.54 8.19
CA TYR A 365 -15.46 18.68 7.68
C TYR A 365 -14.81 20.02 8.04
N SER A 366 -13.48 20.05 7.99
CA SER A 366 -12.66 21.23 8.25
C SER A 366 -11.42 21.22 7.36
N GLU A 367 -11.08 22.38 6.86
CA GLU A 367 -9.83 22.64 6.14
C GLU A 367 -8.90 23.59 6.93
N LYS A 368 -9.27 23.96 8.16
CA LYS A 368 -8.54 24.89 9.03
C LYS A 368 -8.73 24.53 10.50
N ALA A 369 -7.74 24.87 11.31
CA ALA A 369 -7.75 24.62 12.75
C ALA A 369 -8.95 25.21 13.48
N ASP A 370 -9.45 26.37 13.07
CA ASP A 370 -10.57 27.09 13.69
C ASP A 370 -11.94 26.41 13.48
N THR A 371 -12.03 25.51 12.49
CA THR A 371 -13.25 24.75 12.18
C THR A 371 -13.19 23.29 12.63
N LEU A 372 -12.08 22.85 13.20
CA LEU A 372 -11.91 21.48 13.70
C LEU A 372 -12.91 21.08 14.79
N ASP A 373 -13.37 22.03 15.62
CA ASP A 373 -14.33 21.72 16.68
C ASP A 373 -15.64 21.13 16.14
N ALA A 374 -16.09 21.53 14.95
CA ALA A 374 -17.29 20.98 14.33
C ALA A 374 -17.09 19.50 13.96
N VAL A 375 -15.92 19.12 13.46
CA VAL A 375 -15.58 17.74 13.10
C VAL A 375 -15.60 16.84 14.34
N PHE A 376 -14.94 17.26 15.42
CA PHE A 376 -14.89 16.47 16.66
C PHE A 376 -16.23 16.42 17.39
N SER A 377 -17.06 17.48 17.29
CA SER A 377 -18.42 17.48 17.82
C SER A 377 -19.32 16.51 17.06
N ALA A 378 -19.30 16.54 15.72
CA ALA A 378 -20.10 15.63 14.89
C ALA A 378 -19.71 14.16 15.14
N TYR A 379 -18.42 13.87 15.33
CA TYR A 379 -17.95 12.55 15.76
C TYR A 379 -18.56 12.12 17.09
N ALA A 380 -18.53 13.00 18.10
CA ALA A 380 -19.06 12.71 19.45
C ALA A 380 -20.58 12.53 19.45
N ASP A 381 -21.31 13.37 18.73
CA ASP A 381 -22.77 13.32 18.60
C ASP A 381 -23.24 12.01 17.95
N GLY A 382 -22.48 11.49 17.01
CA GLY A 382 -22.78 10.21 16.36
C GLY A 382 -22.58 8.99 17.24
N ILE A 383 -21.74 9.06 18.29
CA ILE A 383 -21.58 7.96 19.27
C ILE A 383 -22.79 7.86 20.21
N THR A 384 -23.53 8.95 20.40
CA THR A 384 -24.63 9.04 21.38
C THR A 384 -26.01 8.69 20.82
N LYS A 385 -26.10 8.40 19.53
CA LYS A 385 -27.31 7.96 18.84
C LYS A 385 -27.27 6.45 18.53
#